data_aa45a7211616aae4f2d579d11721370a
#
_entry.id   aa45a7211616aae4f2d579d11721370a
#
_cell.length_a   1.000
_cell.length_b   1.000
_cell.length_c   1.000
_cell.angle_alpha   90.00
_cell.angle_beta   90.00
_cell.angle_gamma   90.00
#
_symmetry.space_group_name_H-M   'P 1'
#
loop_
_entity.id
_entity.type
_entity.pdbx_description
1 polymer ?
#
loop_
_entity_poly.entity_id
_entity_poly.type
_entity_poly.pdbx_seq_one_letter_code
_entity_poly.pdbx_strand_id
1 'polypeptide(L)'
;MKFYDREEQLKTLREMRELSYNGYSRLTVVTGRRRIGKTTLIKEAYQDEPYVYLFVGKKSESVLCGEFCEEFQEKTGVFVPPMSTFRDVFRYLMEEGKRRKYTLIFDEFQNFLEVNPSIYSDIQNWWDKYQKESHVNMVVSGSVYSLMEKLFKDRKEPLYGRQDSTIKLQAFPTSILKQIMVDNAPGYSNDDLLALYTFTGGIPKYVELFIDVKATTCEKMIAKICKEDSPLIEEGRKLLIQEFGKKYATYFSILQAISLGYNTQASIEDYLGGKSLGGQLLKLEDTYDLIRKVRPIWAKPKTQTVRYEISDIFLRFWFRYVEKNQRLIEIGQYPALRRIMEDDYETYSGDVLERYFKLKLVESMEYRDIGGWWDPKGYTDKEGHHQQAELDIVALRLKENVLD
;
A
#
# COMPACT_ATOMS: atom_id res chain seq x y z
N MET A 1 19.32 -0.63 4.85
CA MET A 1 18.67 0.03 6.02
C MET A 1 18.32 -1.02 7.07
N LYS A 2 18.43 -0.76 8.41
CA LYS A 2 17.95 -1.69 9.44
C LYS A 2 16.42 -1.80 9.43
N PHE A 3 15.88 -2.85 10.08
CA PHE A 3 14.44 -3.01 10.24
C PHE A 3 13.91 -1.97 11.25
N TYR A 4 12.82 -1.29 10.93
CA TYR A 4 12.19 -0.28 11.75
C TYR A 4 10.71 -0.58 11.90
N ASP A 5 10.14 -0.22 13.08
CA ASP A 5 8.70 -0.35 13.33
C ASP A 5 8.21 -1.82 13.24
N ARG A 6 6.94 -2.05 13.32
CA ARG A 6 6.28 -3.35 13.08
C ARG A 6 6.23 -4.28 14.30
N GLU A 7 6.55 -3.82 15.50
CA GLU A 7 6.55 -4.64 16.72
C GLU A 7 5.20 -5.34 16.94
N GLU A 8 4.09 -4.62 16.78
CA GLU A 8 2.73 -5.18 16.92
C GLU A 8 2.42 -6.22 15.84
N GLN A 9 2.84 -5.99 14.61
CA GLN A 9 2.65 -6.93 13.51
C GLN A 9 3.51 -8.19 13.69
N LEU A 10 4.75 -8.04 14.14
CA LEU A 10 5.62 -9.17 14.49
C LEU A 10 5.03 -9.99 15.63
N LYS A 11 4.54 -9.30 16.66
CA LYS A 11 3.86 -9.93 17.80
C LYS A 11 2.65 -10.74 17.35
N THR A 12 1.78 -10.15 16.52
CA THR A 12 0.59 -10.83 15.99
C THR A 12 0.97 -12.08 15.17
N LEU A 13 1.99 -12.00 14.31
CA LEU A 13 2.44 -13.16 13.53
C LEU A 13 2.96 -14.29 14.43
N ARG A 14 3.74 -13.96 15.46
CA ARG A 14 4.26 -14.94 16.42
C ARG A 14 3.15 -15.53 17.29
N GLU A 15 2.18 -14.74 17.75
CA GLU A 15 1.00 -15.21 18.49
C GLU A 15 0.16 -16.18 17.65
N MET A 16 -0.10 -15.89 16.38
CA MET A 16 -0.84 -16.79 15.49
C MET A 16 -0.11 -18.13 15.29
N ARG A 17 1.22 -18.12 15.21
CA ARG A 17 2.02 -19.33 15.17
C ARG A 17 1.85 -20.16 16.46
N GLU A 18 1.98 -19.53 17.63
CA GLU A 18 1.80 -20.22 18.91
C GLU A 18 0.39 -20.84 19.07
N LEU A 19 -0.63 -20.09 18.66
CA LEU A 19 -2.00 -20.59 18.65
C LEU A 19 -2.18 -21.77 17.69
N SER A 20 -1.49 -21.73 16.53
CA SER A 20 -1.53 -22.82 15.57
C SER A 20 -0.82 -24.07 16.09
N TYR A 21 0.37 -23.91 16.66
CA TYR A 21 1.19 -25.02 17.13
C TYR A 21 0.66 -25.71 18.38
N ASN A 22 -0.01 -24.96 19.27
CA ASN A 22 -0.58 -25.48 20.50
C ASN A 22 -2.08 -25.80 20.43
N GLY A 23 -2.72 -25.48 19.32
CA GLY A 23 -4.14 -25.71 19.09
C GLY A 23 -4.41 -26.37 17.74
N TYR A 24 -4.86 -25.58 16.78
CA TYR A 24 -5.19 -26.01 15.42
C TYR A 24 -4.76 -24.94 14.40
N SER A 25 -4.69 -25.33 13.14
CA SER A 25 -4.18 -24.46 12.06
C SER A 25 -4.83 -23.08 12.05
N ARG A 26 -4.01 -22.06 11.83
CA ARG A 26 -4.42 -20.66 11.74
C ARG A 26 -4.01 -20.04 10.40
N LEU A 27 -4.87 -19.15 9.91
CA LEU A 27 -4.64 -18.41 8.66
C LEU A 27 -4.50 -16.93 8.95
N THR A 28 -3.31 -16.38 8.66
CA THR A 28 -3.04 -14.93 8.71
C THR A 28 -2.90 -14.37 7.32
N VAL A 29 -3.63 -13.29 7.03
CA VAL A 29 -3.56 -12.56 5.77
C VAL A 29 -2.75 -11.28 5.96
N VAL A 30 -1.66 -11.12 5.22
CA VAL A 30 -0.81 -9.93 5.24
C VAL A 30 -1.03 -9.15 3.95
N THR A 31 -1.72 -8.02 4.05
CA THR A 31 -2.02 -7.14 2.92
C THR A 31 -1.26 -5.83 3.02
N GLY A 32 -1.24 -5.09 1.93
CA GLY A 32 -0.61 -3.79 1.83
C GLY A 32 -0.01 -3.59 0.45
N ARG A 33 0.22 -2.35 0.10
CA ARG A 33 0.72 -2.00 -1.23
C ARG A 33 2.08 -2.64 -1.52
N ARG A 34 2.42 -2.66 -2.79
CA ARG A 34 3.77 -3.02 -3.23
C ARG A 34 4.81 -2.16 -2.49
N ARG A 35 5.98 -2.74 -2.21
CA ARG A 35 7.12 -2.05 -1.56
C ARG A 35 6.94 -1.69 -0.07
N ILE A 36 5.82 -2.09 0.54
CA ILE A 36 5.50 -1.77 1.94
C ILE A 36 6.24 -2.68 2.96
N GLY A 37 6.98 -3.68 2.51
CA GLY A 37 7.77 -4.56 3.38
C GLY A 37 7.07 -5.82 3.88
N LYS A 38 6.02 -6.33 3.21
CA LYS A 38 5.31 -7.57 3.61
C LYS A 38 6.22 -8.77 3.76
N THR A 39 6.98 -9.09 2.73
CA THR A 39 7.90 -10.23 2.71
C THR A 39 8.99 -10.09 3.76
N THR A 40 9.51 -8.88 3.96
CA THR A 40 10.51 -8.58 4.99
C THR A 40 9.94 -8.80 6.39
N LEU A 41 8.73 -8.30 6.67
CA LEU A 41 8.04 -8.53 7.94
C LEU A 41 7.84 -10.01 8.24
N ILE A 42 7.36 -10.78 7.26
CA ILE A 42 7.09 -12.22 7.43
C ILE A 42 8.40 -12.98 7.71
N LYS A 43 9.47 -12.68 6.97
CA LYS A 43 10.78 -13.29 7.18
C LYS A 43 11.36 -12.92 8.55
N GLU A 44 11.22 -11.67 8.97
CA GLU A 44 11.66 -11.19 10.29
C GLU A 44 10.89 -11.87 11.44
N ALA A 45 9.60 -12.13 11.24
CA ALA A 45 8.78 -12.79 12.25
C ALA A 45 9.23 -14.23 12.53
N TYR A 46 9.78 -14.93 11.55
CA TYR A 46 10.08 -16.36 11.60
C TYR A 46 11.56 -16.69 11.33
N GLN A 47 12.47 -15.71 11.39
CA GLN A 47 13.89 -15.89 11.07
C GLN A 47 14.60 -16.96 11.92
N ASP A 48 14.15 -17.18 13.15
CA ASP A 48 14.75 -18.11 14.11
C ASP A 48 14.20 -19.54 14.01
N GLU A 49 13.27 -19.78 13.10
CA GLU A 49 12.60 -21.08 12.96
C GLU A 49 12.43 -21.51 11.49
N PRO A 50 12.41 -22.80 11.21
CA PRO A 50 12.18 -23.28 9.85
C PRO A 50 10.74 -22.97 9.39
N TYR A 51 10.63 -22.36 8.21
CA TYR A 51 9.38 -22.14 7.52
C TYR A 51 9.47 -22.57 6.06
N VAL A 52 8.35 -22.93 5.47
CA VAL A 52 8.20 -23.23 4.05
C VAL A 52 7.70 -22.00 3.34
N TYR A 53 8.48 -21.45 2.41
CA TYR A 53 8.15 -20.23 1.68
C TYR A 53 7.84 -20.54 0.22
N LEU A 54 6.59 -20.42 -0.15
CA LEU A 54 6.07 -20.74 -1.48
C LEU A 54 5.72 -19.43 -2.23
N PHE A 55 6.54 -19.08 -3.20
CA PHE A 55 6.28 -17.93 -4.06
C PHE A 55 5.34 -18.33 -5.21
N VAL A 56 4.17 -17.68 -5.29
CA VAL A 56 3.20 -17.94 -6.34
C VAL A 56 3.58 -17.16 -7.60
N GLY A 57 4.43 -17.77 -8.42
CA GLY A 57 4.84 -17.19 -9.70
C GLY A 57 3.75 -17.32 -10.78
N LYS A 58 3.83 -16.50 -11.83
CA LYS A 58 2.95 -16.60 -13.01
C LYS A 58 3.44 -17.68 -13.96
N LYS A 59 3.23 -18.93 -13.60
CA LYS A 59 3.65 -20.15 -14.31
C LYS A 59 2.45 -21.10 -14.46
N SER A 60 2.60 -22.17 -15.22
CA SER A 60 1.55 -23.22 -15.24
C SER A 60 1.44 -23.90 -13.86
N GLU A 61 0.25 -24.36 -13.53
CA GLU A 61 -0.03 -25.00 -12.24
C GLU A 61 0.91 -26.15 -11.95
N SER A 62 1.16 -27.02 -12.93
CA SER A 62 2.04 -28.19 -12.77
C SER A 62 3.50 -27.81 -12.43
N VAL A 63 4.01 -26.73 -13.03
CA VAL A 63 5.37 -26.23 -12.73
C VAL A 63 5.44 -25.69 -11.30
N LEU A 64 4.44 -24.90 -10.89
CA LEU A 64 4.37 -24.40 -9.51
C LEU A 64 4.27 -25.53 -8.49
N CYS A 65 3.46 -26.55 -8.78
CA CYS A 65 3.30 -27.72 -7.92
C CYS A 65 4.65 -28.45 -7.72
N GLY A 66 5.44 -28.62 -8.79
CA GLY A 66 6.77 -29.19 -8.72
C GLY A 66 7.69 -28.38 -7.79
N GLU A 67 7.76 -27.05 -8.01
CA GLU A 67 8.55 -26.15 -7.18
C GLU A 67 8.12 -26.18 -5.70
N PHE A 68 6.83 -26.25 -5.43
CA PHE A 68 6.29 -26.31 -4.06
C PHE A 68 6.63 -27.63 -3.36
N CYS A 69 6.58 -28.74 -4.10
CA CYS A 69 7.00 -30.04 -3.57
C CYS A 69 8.49 -30.06 -3.23
N GLU A 70 9.34 -29.53 -4.11
CA GLU A 70 10.79 -29.42 -3.89
C GLU A 70 11.11 -28.54 -2.68
N GLU A 71 10.54 -27.35 -2.58
CA GLU A 71 10.75 -26.42 -1.45
C GLU A 71 10.29 -27.05 -0.13
N PHE A 72 9.13 -27.71 -0.10
CA PHE A 72 8.64 -28.37 1.10
C PHE A 72 9.57 -29.51 1.51
N GLN A 73 10.02 -30.34 0.57
CA GLN A 73 10.96 -31.44 0.84
C GLN A 73 12.29 -30.90 1.36
N GLU A 74 12.85 -29.85 0.73
CA GLU A 74 14.11 -29.25 1.16
C GLU A 74 14.03 -28.71 2.60
N LYS A 75 12.96 -27.99 2.93
CA LYS A 75 12.83 -27.36 4.25
C LYS A 75 12.46 -28.33 5.37
N THR A 76 11.75 -29.40 5.05
CA THR A 76 11.23 -30.34 6.07
C THR A 76 11.97 -31.66 6.15
N GLY A 77 12.76 -31.99 5.12
CA GLY A 77 13.40 -33.30 4.97
C GLY A 77 12.41 -34.43 4.67
N VAL A 78 11.15 -34.13 4.38
CA VAL A 78 10.09 -35.11 4.12
C VAL A 78 10.02 -35.39 2.64
N PHE A 79 10.01 -36.66 2.26
CA PHE A 79 9.79 -37.04 0.86
C PHE A 79 8.40 -36.61 0.42
N VAL A 80 8.33 -35.88 -0.69
CA VAL A 80 7.08 -35.41 -1.30
C VAL A 80 6.93 -36.09 -2.64
N PRO A 81 5.87 -36.87 -2.88
CA PRO A 81 5.62 -37.45 -4.18
C PRO A 81 5.37 -36.36 -5.23
N PRO A 82 5.79 -36.56 -6.49
CA PRO A 82 5.50 -35.59 -7.55
C PRO A 82 3.99 -35.39 -7.70
N MET A 83 3.56 -34.13 -7.68
CA MET A 83 2.17 -33.71 -7.86
C MET A 83 2.06 -32.64 -8.93
N SER A 84 1.04 -32.69 -9.76
CA SER A 84 0.81 -31.77 -10.88
C SER A 84 -0.37 -30.84 -10.66
N THR A 85 -1.17 -31.05 -9.62
CA THR A 85 -2.30 -30.19 -9.26
C THR A 85 -2.11 -29.57 -7.89
N PHE A 86 -2.46 -28.30 -7.74
CA PHE A 86 -2.38 -27.62 -6.45
C PHE A 86 -3.32 -28.24 -5.40
N ARG A 87 -4.44 -28.78 -5.84
CA ARG A 87 -5.37 -29.51 -4.99
C ARG A 87 -4.67 -30.63 -4.20
N ASP A 88 -3.84 -31.44 -4.88
CA ASP A 88 -3.13 -32.56 -4.26
C ASP A 88 -1.98 -32.06 -3.39
N VAL A 89 -1.25 -31.04 -3.83
CA VAL A 89 -0.19 -30.36 -3.03
C VAL A 89 -0.78 -29.82 -1.74
N PHE A 90 -1.83 -29.04 -1.81
CA PHE A 90 -2.42 -28.41 -0.62
C PHE A 90 -3.00 -29.43 0.36
N ARG A 91 -3.68 -30.47 -0.20
CA ARG A 91 -4.12 -31.61 0.62
C ARG A 91 -2.95 -32.25 1.36
N TYR A 92 -1.86 -32.57 0.66
CA TYR A 92 -0.66 -33.18 1.24
C TYR A 92 -0.07 -32.30 2.36
N LEU A 93 0.08 -31.00 2.11
CA LEU A 93 0.54 -30.06 3.12
C LEU A 93 -0.34 -30.08 4.38
N MET A 94 -1.66 -30.06 4.23
CA MET A 94 -2.57 -30.11 5.39
C MET A 94 -2.52 -31.47 6.13
N GLU A 95 -2.35 -32.58 5.41
CA GLU A 95 -2.19 -33.93 6.01
C GLU A 95 -0.86 -34.04 6.78
N GLU A 96 0.25 -33.50 6.25
CA GLU A 96 1.52 -33.42 7.00
C GLU A 96 1.39 -32.52 8.23
N GLY A 97 0.57 -31.49 8.19
CA GLY A 97 0.26 -30.65 9.33
C GLY A 97 -0.41 -31.37 10.52
N LYS A 98 -0.99 -32.55 10.31
CA LYS A 98 -1.48 -33.40 11.41
C LYS A 98 -0.37 -34.11 12.18
N ARG A 99 0.78 -34.30 11.52
CA ARG A 99 1.92 -35.05 12.07
C ARG A 99 2.99 -34.14 12.66
N ARG A 100 3.07 -32.91 12.14
CA ARG A 100 4.09 -31.93 12.52
C ARG A 100 3.57 -30.51 12.50
N LYS A 101 4.20 -29.65 13.30
CA LYS A 101 3.96 -28.23 13.35
C LYS A 101 4.91 -27.52 12.38
N TYR A 102 4.42 -26.61 11.56
CA TYR A 102 5.26 -25.78 10.70
C TYR A 102 4.54 -24.52 10.22
N THR A 103 5.34 -23.54 9.81
CA THR A 103 4.84 -22.31 9.19
C THR A 103 4.90 -22.44 7.66
N LEU A 104 3.76 -22.19 7.02
CA LEU A 104 3.58 -22.24 5.56
C LEU A 104 3.26 -20.83 5.07
N ILE A 105 4.12 -20.29 4.19
CA ILE A 105 3.98 -18.94 3.66
C ILE A 105 3.70 -19.02 2.17
N PHE A 106 2.58 -18.43 1.72
CA PHE A 106 2.32 -18.18 0.31
C PHE A 106 2.51 -16.68 0.02
N ASP A 107 3.52 -16.33 -0.75
CA ASP A 107 3.74 -14.96 -1.20
C ASP A 107 3.22 -14.75 -2.62
N GLU A 108 2.71 -13.55 -2.93
CA GLU A 108 1.98 -13.19 -4.14
C GLU A 108 0.74 -14.09 -4.38
N PHE A 109 0.03 -14.40 -3.31
CA PHE A 109 -1.11 -15.32 -3.25
C PHE A 109 -2.21 -15.02 -4.29
N GLN A 110 -2.43 -13.74 -4.63
CA GLN A 110 -3.40 -13.34 -5.65
C GLN A 110 -3.06 -13.87 -7.05
N ASN A 111 -1.81 -14.27 -7.31
CA ASN A 111 -1.42 -14.79 -8.62
C ASN A 111 -2.08 -16.14 -8.96
N PHE A 112 -2.56 -16.89 -7.97
CA PHE A 112 -3.38 -18.08 -8.25
C PHE A 112 -4.58 -17.77 -9.13
N LEU A 113 -5.11 -16.54 -9.11
CA LEU A 113 -6.21 -16.14 -10.00
C LEU A 113 -5.84 -16.25 -11.49
N GLU A 114 -4.57 -15.98 -11.82
CA GLU A 114 -4.07 -16.10 -13.21
C GLU A 114 -3.63 -17.53 -13.54
N VAL A 115 -3.18 -18.29 -12.55
CA VAL A 115 -2.74 -19.70 -12.71
C VAL A 115 -3.95 -20.61 -12.91
N ASN A 116 -4.82 -20.64 -11.94
CA ASN A 116 -6.07 -21.42 -11.96
C ASN A 116 -7.01 -20.91 -10.84
N PRO A 117 -8.08 -20.17 -11.16
CA PRO A 117 -8.98 -19.62 -10.16
C PRO A 117 -9.66 -20.66 -9.25
N SER A 118 -9.76 -21.92 -9.67
CA SER A 118 -10.36 -22.99 -8.86
C SER A 118 -9.53 -23.35 -7.63
N ILE A 119 -8.24 -22.97 -7.60
CA ILE A 119 -7.34 -23.20 -6.48
C ILE A 119 -7.89 -22.64 -5.17
N TYR A 120 -8.55 -21.49 -5.20
CA TYR A 120 -9.16 -20.92 -3.99
C TYR A 120 -10.27 -21.80 -3.40
N SER A 121 -11.04 -22.46 -4.25
CA SER A 121 -12.06 -23.43 -3.84
C SER A 121 -11.43 -24.72 -3.30
N ASP A 122 -10.31 -25.16 -3.89
CA ASP A 122 -9.57 -26.31 -3.38
C ASP A 122 -8.95 -26.02 -2.01
N ILE A 123 -8.37 -24.82 -1.83
CA ILE A 123 -7.88 -24.35 -0.52
C ILE A 123 -9.03 -24.35 0.49
N GLN A 124 -10.17 -23.75 0.14
CA GLN A 124 -11.35 -23.73 1.00
C GLN A 124 -11.72 -25.13 1.47
N ASN A 125 -11.87 -26.08 0.53
CA ASN A 125 -12.33 -27.44 0.82
C ASN A 125 -11.38 -28.18 1.78
N TRP A 126 -10.07 -28.13 1.52
CA TRP A 126 -9.10 -28.84 2.35
C TRP A 126 -8.81 -28.11 3.66
N TRP A 127 -8.88 -26.78 3.67
CA TRP A 127 -8.80 -25.98 4.90
C TRP A 127 -9.94 -26.32 5.84
N ASP A 128 -11.19 -26.22 5.37
CA ASP A 128 -12.38 -26.51 6.18
C ASP A 128 -12.37 -27.94 6.74
N LYS A 129 -11.81 -28.89 5.98
CA LYS A 129 -11.72 -30.28 6.39
C LYS A 129 -10.64 -30.53 7.44
N TYR A 130 -9.47 -29.91 7.30
CA TYR A 130 -8.27 -30.31 8.07
C TYR A 130 -7.81 -29.28 9.09
N GLN A 131 -8.26 -28.03 9.07
CA GLN A 131 -7.74 -26.98 9.93
C GLN A 131 -7.76 -27.36 11.44
N LYS A 132 -8.82 -28.05 11.89
CA LYS A 132 -8.98 -28.43 13.31
C LYS A 132 -8.16 -29.66 13.72
N GLU A 133 -7.62 -30.39 12.74
CA GLU A 133 -6.84 -31.61 12.96
C GLU A 133 -5.35 -31.42 12.69
N SER A 134 -4.98 -30.28 12.11
CA SER A 134 -3.61 -29.94 11.74
C SER A 134 -3.07 -28.73 12.50
N HIS A 135 -1.75 -28.57 12.49
CA HIS A 135 -1.02 -27.54 13.24
C HIS A 135 -0.19 -26.64 12.31
N VAL A 136 -0.79 -26.21 11.20
CA VAL A 136 -0.14 -25.35 10.20
C VAL A 136 -0.40 -23.89 10.51
N ASN A 137 0.66 -23.13 10.73
CA ASN A 137 0.57 -21.67 10.75
C ASN A 137 0.65 -21.18 9.30
N MET A 138 -0.50 -20.95 8.65
CA MET A 138 -0.55 -20.50 7.26
C MET A 138 -0.55 -18.97 7.19
N VAL A 139 0.40 -18.41 6.46
CA VAL A 139 0.49 -16.96 6.21
C VAL A 139 0.40 -16.73 4.72
N VAL A 140 -0.53 -15.91 4.29
CA VAL A 140 -0.66 -15.53 2.87
C VAL A 140 -0.40 -14.05 2.71
N SER A 141 0.41 -13.68 1.72
CA SER A 141 0.67 -12.28 1.39
C SER A 141 0.43 -11.98 -0.09
N GLY A 142 0.08 -10.73 -0.37
CA GLY A 142 -0.13 -10.28 -1.73
C GLY A 142 0.09 -8.79 -1.89
N SER A 143 0.57 -8.40 -3.08
CA SER A 143 0.94 -7.02 -3.40
C SER A 143 -0.15 -6.24 -4.13
N VAL A 144 -1.13 -6.92 -4.74
CA VAL A 144 -2.29 -6.29 -5.38
C VAL A 144 -3.41 -6.17 -4.35
N TYR A 145 -3.50 -4.99 -3.75
CA TYR A 145 -4.38 -4.74 -2.61
C TYR A 145 -5.85 -5.08 -2.91
N SER A 146 -6.37 -4.60 -4.04
CA SER A 146 -7.75 -4.83 -4.44
C SER A 146 -8.12 -6.31 -4.61
N LEU A 147 -7.19 -7.13 -5.11
CA LEU A 147 -7.42 -8.57 -5.25
C LEU A 147 -7.41 -9.29 -3.90
N MET A 148 -6.49 -8.94 -3.01
CA MET A 148 -6.44 -9.52 -1.66
C MET A 148 -7.69 -9.17 -0.85
N GLU A 149 -8.14 -7.92 -0.90
CA GLU A 149 -9.39 -7.50 -0.26
C GLU A 149 -10.59 -8.29 -0.80
N LYS A 150 -10.67 -8.45 -2.13
CA LYS A 150 -11.73 -9.25 -2.76
C LYS A 150 -11.71 -10.69 -2.24
N LEU A 151 -10.57 -11.38 -2.30
CA LEU A 151 -10.45 -12.79 -1.94
C LEU A 151 -10.90 -13.12 -0.50
N PHE A 152 -10.66 -12.20 0.44
CA PHE A 152 -10.93 -12.46 1.86
C PHE A 152 -12.12 -11.69 2.44
N LYS A 153 -12.60 -10.63 1.79
CA LYS A 153 -13.71 -9.79 2.29
C LYS A 153 -14.98 -9.83 1.45
N ASP A 154 -14.93 -10.29 0.19
CA ASP A 154 -16.14 -10.48 -0.60
C ASP A 154 -16.82 -11.81 -0.23
N ARG A 155 -18.09 -11.74 0.20
CA ARG A 155 -18.91 -12.91 0.60
C ARG A 155 -19.07 -13.97 -0.49
N LYS A 156 -18.81 -13.61 -1.75
CA LYS A 156 -18.92 -14.52 -2.91
C LYS A 156 -17.65 -15.34 -3.12
N GLU A 157 -16.54 -14.97 -2.49
CA GLU A 157 -15.27 -15.63 -2.69
C GLU A 157 -15.09 -16.82 -1.73
N PRO A 158 -14.42 -17.90 -2.19
CA PRO A 158 -14.27 -19.13 -1.41
C PRO A 158 -13.60 -18.94 -0.05
N LEU A 159 -12.66 -17.99 0.05
CA LEU A 159 -11.87 -17.79 1.26
C LEU A 159 -12.46 -16.73 2.23
N TYR A 160 -13.66 -16.21 1.91
CA TYR A 160 -14.33 -15.27 2.79
C TYR A 160 -14.49 -15.80 4.23
N GLY A 161 -14.03 -15.00 5.20
CA GLY A 161 -14.19 -15.29 6.64
C GLY A 161 -13.36 -16.45 7.18
N ARG A 162 -12.35 -16.97 6.44
CA ARG A 162 -11.49 -18.07 6.87
C ARG A 162 -10.20 -17.63 7.55
N GLN A 163 -9.88 -16.35 7.44
CA GLN A 163 -8.72 -15.81 8.14
C GLN A 163 -9.00 -15.64 9.64
N ASP A 164 -8.03 -16.04 10.47
CA ASP A 164 -8.02 -15.78 11.91
C ASP A 164 -7.48 -14.39 12.22
N SER A 165 -6.55 -13.90 11.40
CA SER A 165 -5.96 -12.57 11.55
C SER A 165 -5.72 -11.90 10.20
N THR A 166 -5.82 -10.56 10.19
CA THR A 166 -5.50 -9.74 9.03
C THR A 166 -4.59 -8.60 9.44
N ILE A 167 -3.42 -8.52 8.80
CA ILE A 167 -2.43 -7.46 8.98
C ILE A 167 -2.44 -6.59 7.73
N LYS A 168 -2.92 -5.36 7.82
CA LYS A 168 -2.82 -4.35 6.75
C LYS A 168 -1.61 -3.47 7.03
N LEU A 169 -0.52 -3.68 6.28
CA LEU A 169 0.67 -2.84 6.40
C LEU A 169 0.45 -1.46 5.79
N GLN A 170 0.83 -0.45 6.55
CA GLN A 170 0.81 0.95 6.15
C GLN A 170 2.24 1.47 5.93
N ALA A 171 2.36 2.63 5.29
CA ALA A 171 3.61 3.38 5.22
C ALA A 171 4.15 3.69 6.63
N PHE A 172 5.42 3.97 6.74
CA PHE A 172 6.01 4.38 8.01
C PHE A 172 5.33 5.65 8.54
N PRO A 173 4.99 5.69 9.83
CA PRO A 173 4.49 6.90 10.46
C PRO A 173 5.57 8.00 10.50
N THR A 174 5.14 9.23 10.75
CA THR A 174 6.05 10.39 10.78
C THR A 174 7.13 10.27 11.86
N SER A 175 6.81 9.66 12.98
CA SER A 175 7.74 9.36 14.08
C SER A 175 8.88 8.43 13.65
N ILE A 176 8.57 7.41 12.87
CA ILE A 176 9.57 6.46 12.34
C ILE A 176 10.43 7.09 11.27
N LEU A 177 9.85 7.90 10.37
CA LEU A 177 10.65 8.65 9.39
C LEU A 177 11.66 9.59 10.08
N LYS A 178 11.23 10.27 11.14
CA LYS A 178 12.12 11.08 11.97
C LYS A 178 13.23 10.23 12.60
N GLN A 179 12.91 9.07 13.18
CA GLN A 179 13.89 8.17 13.76
C GLN A 179 14.90 7.68 12.72
N ILE A 180 14.43 7.32 11.51
CA ILE A 180 15.32 6.92 10.41
C ILE A 180 16.28 8.03 10.04
N MET A 181 15.82 9.28 9.98
CA MET A 181 16.69 10.43 9.70
C MET A 181 17.69 10.68 10.83
N VAL A 182 17.28 10.59 12.09
CA VAL A 182 18.20 10.70 13.25
C VAL A 182 19.32 9.66 13.18
N ASP A 183 18.95 8.42 12.86
CA ASP A 183 19.89 7.29 12.85
C ASP A 183 20.89 7.33 11.66
N ASN A 184 20.45 7.85 10.50
CA ASN A 184 21.21 7.71 9.25
C ASN A 184 21.75 9.03 8.69
N ALA A 185 21.25 10.15 9.16
CA ALA A 185 21.62 11.49 8.70
C ALA A 185 21.65 12.49 9.88
N PRO A 186 22.49 12.29 10.92
CA PRO A 186 22.57 13.20 12.04
C PRO A 186 22.89 14.62 11.52
N GLY A 187 22.06 15.59 11.90
CA GLY A 187 22.15 16.98 11.40
C GLY A 187 21.24 17.30 10.21
N TYR A 188 20.32 16.39 9.82
CA TYR A 188 19.28 16.68 8.82
C TYR A 188 18.43 17.90 9.25
N SER A 189 17.94 18.65 8.27
CA SER A 189 16.96 19.72 8.47
C SER A 189 15.52 19.21 8.46
N ASN A 190 14.57 20.02 8.94
CA ASN A 190 13.15 19.70 8.81
C ASN A 190 12.72 19.59 7.34
N ASP A 191 13.34 20.38 6.46
CA ASP A 191 13.07 20.32 5.01
C ASP A 191 13.54 18.99 4.41
N ASP A 192 14.67 18.45 4.88
CA ASP A 192 15.15 17.12 4.46
C ASP A 192 14.20 16.01 4.89
N LEU A 193 13.63 16.09 6.10
CA LEU A 193 12.61 15.16 6.58
C LEU A 193 11.32 15.27 5.75
N LEU A 194 10.89 16.50 5.47
CA LEU A 194 9.73 16.74 4.61
C LEU A 194 9.98 16.23 3.19
N ALA A 195 11.18 16.42 2.64
CA ALA A 195 11.56 15.90 1.33
C ALA A 195 11.50 14.36 1.28
N LEU A 196 12.03 13.70 2.32
CA LEU A 196 11.93 12.24 2.41
C LEU A 196 10.47 11.77 2.39
N TYR A 197 9.59 12.41 3.17
CA TYR A 197 8.17 12.11 3.14
C TYR A 197 7.54 12.42 1.79
N THR A 198 7.85 13.56 1.21
CA THR A 198 7.30 14.05 -0.08
C THR A 198 7.59 13.08 -1.23
N PHE A 199 8.80 12.55 -1.31
CA PHE A 199 9.21 11.67 -2.41
C PHE A 199 8.91 10.19 -2.18
N THR A 200 8.72 9.79 -0.91
CA THR A 200 8.52 8.37 -0.58
C THR A 200 7.13 8.03 -0.06
N GLY A 201 6.39 9.01 0.44
CA GLY A 201 5.14 8.77 1.18
C GLY A 201 5.33 7.88 2.41
N GLY A 202 6.56 7.73 2.91
CA GLY A 202 6.89 6.81 4.00
C GLY A 202 6.93 5.33 3.59
N ILE A 203 6.90 5.01 2.29
CA ILE A 203 6.98 3.62 1.82
C ILE A 203 8.39 3.08 2.06
N PRO A 204 8.54 1.98 2.86
CA PRO A 204 9.84 1.50 3.33
C PRO A 204 10.91 1.33 2.24
N LYS A 205 10.53 0.73 1.10
CA LYS A 205 11.49 0.50 0.00
C LYS A 205 11.98 1.78 -0.68
N TYR A 206 11.15 2.82 -0.72
CA TYR A 206 11.57 4.11 -1.27
C TYR A 206 12.41 4.89 -0.27
N VAL A 207 12.11 4.78 1.01
CA VAL A 207 12.95 5.33 2.10
C VAL A 207 14.33 4.67 2.06
N GLU A 208 14.37 3.33 2.02
CA GLU A 208 15.61 2.55 1.91
C GLU A 208 16.48 2.99 0.74
N LEU A 209 15.87 3.24 -0.43
CA LEU A 209 16.57 3.67 -1.63
C LEU A 209 17.42 4.96 -1.39
N PHE A 210 16.90 5.93 -0.65
CA PHE A 210 17.62 7.16 -0.35
C PHE A 210 18.64 6.97 0.76
N ILE A 211 18.29 6.24 1.81
CA ILE A 211 19.17 5.99 2.97
C ILE A 211 20.40 5.19 2.55
N ASP A 212 20.26 4.13 1.78
CA ASP A 212 21.37 3.26 1.36
C ASP A 212 22.42 3.98 0.52
N VAL A 213 21.99 4.97 -0.29
CA VAL A 213 22.91 5.79 -1.09
C VAL A 213 23.28 7.12 -0.42
N LYS A 214 22.89 7.31 0.84
CA LYS A 214 23.13 8.55 1.63
C LYS A 214 22.60 9.83 0.95
N ALA A 215 21.53 9.71 0.18
CA ALA A 215 20.81 10.84 -0.41
C ALA A 215 19.77 11.37 0.60
N THR A 216 20.25 12.01 1.67
CA THR A 216 19.45 12.38 2.85
C THR A 216 19.15 13.87 2.94
N THR A 217 19.54 14.67 1.96
CA THR A 217 19.11 16.06 1.80
C THR A 217 18.16 16.20 0.63
N CYS A 218 17.28 17.21 0.64
CA CYS A 218 16.34 17.48 -0.46
C CYS A 218 17.03 17.52 -1.81
N GLU A 219 18.13 18.26 -1.91
CA GLU A 219 18.92 18.36 -3.15
C GLU A 219 19.45 17.00 -3.64
N LYS A 220 20.02 16.18 -2.72
CA LYS A 220 20.53 14.85 -3.06
C LYS A 220 19.43 13.88 -3.46
N MET A 221 18.24 13.98 -2.82
CA MET A 221 17.08 13.17 -3.19
C MET A 221 16.61 13.51 -4.60
N ILE A 222 16.44 14.79 -4.93
CA ILE A 222 16.10 15.26 -6.27
C ILE A 222 17.13 14.80 -7.30
N ALA A 223 18.42 14.97 -6.98
CA ALA A 223 19.51 14.51 -7.85
C ALA A 223 19.50 12.98 -8.07
N LYS A 224 19.09 12.18 -7.06
CA LYS A 224 18.95 10.72 -7.22
C LYS A 224 17.72 10.33 -8.03
N ILE A 225 16.61 11.06 -7.90
CA ILE A 225 15.40 10.84 -8.69
C ILE A 225 15.67 11.13 -10.19
N CYS A 226 16.34 12.25 -10.47
CA CYS A 226 16.61 12.72 -11.84
C CYS A 226 17.83 12.04 -12.47
N LYS A 227 17.85 10.71 -12.44
CA LYS A 227 18.84 9.87 -13.12
C LYS A 227 18.17 8.83 -13.99
N GLU A 228 18.82 8.44 -15.06
CA GLU A 228 18.34 7.42 -15.99
C GLU A 228 18.05 6.07 -15.29
N ASP A 229 18.92 5.69 -14.36
CA ASP A 229 18.81 4.46 -13.58
C ASP A 229 17.86 4.56 -12.38
N SER A 230 17.14 5.68 -12.20
CA SER A 230 16.25 5.85 -11.06
C SER A 230 15.02 4.93 -11.12
N PRO A 231 14.87 4.00 -10.19
CA PRO A 231 13.72 3.09 -10.19
C PRO A 231 12.39 3.82 -9.95
N LEU A 232 12.41 5.04 -9.40
CA LEU A 232 11.20 5.80 -9.10
C LEU A 232 10.51 6.36 -10.35
N ILE A 233 11.25 6.51 -11.47
CA ILE A 233 10.71 6.96 -12.75
C ILE A 233 9.61 6.01 -13.25
N GLU A 234 9.89 4.71 -13.26
CA GLU A 234 8.99 3.69 -13.79
C GLU A 234 8.00 3.15 -12.74
N GLU A 235 8.29 3.37 -11.46
CA GLU A 235 7.58 2.67 -10.36
C GLU A 235 6.09 3.02 -10.31
N GLY A 236 5.71 4.28 -10.47
CA GLY A 236 4.30 4.69 -10.45
C GLY A 236 3.48 4.01 -11.53
N ARG A 237 4.01 3.95 -12.76
CA ARG A 237 3.36 3.26 -13.88
C ARG A 237 3.24 1.77 -13.64
N LYS A 238 4.30 1.12 -13.16
CA LYS A 238 4.30 -0.32 -12.84
C LYS A 238 3.29 -0.67 -11.76
N LEU A 239 3.19 0.16 -10.72
CA LEU A 239 2.21 0.00 -9.64
C LEU A 239 0.78 0.06 -10.19
N LEU A 240 0.46 1.07 -10.99
CA LEU A 240 -0.88 1.27 -11.53
C LEU A 240 -1.27 0.20 -12.55
N ILE A 241 -0.33 -0.27 -13.38
CA ILE A 241 -0.58 -1.38 -14.32
C ILE A 241 -0.91 -2.67 -13.55
N GLN A 242 -0.18 -2.96 -12.49
CA GLN A 242 -0.44 -4.16 -11.68
C GLN A 242 -1.79 -4.09 -10.98
N GLU A 243 -2.17 -2.92 -10.46
CA GLU A 243 -3.42 -2.74 -9.74
C GLU A 243 -4.65 -2.76 -10.68
N PHE A 244 -4.55 -2.11 -11.83
CA PHE A 244 -5.70 -1.94 -12.73
C PHE A 244 -5.82 -3.00 -13.83
N GLY A 245 -4.72 -3.65 -14.19
CA GLY A 245 -4.68 -4.61 -15.30
C GLY A 245 -5.26 -4.03 -16.59
N LYS A 246 -6.23 -4.71 -17.20
CA LYS A 246 -6.86 -4.29 -18.47
C LYS A 246 -7.60 -2.94 -18.41
N LYS A 247 -7.92 -2.44 -17.21
CA LYS A 247 -8.63 -1.16 -17.00
C LYS A 247 -7.70 0.01 -16.75
N TYR A 248 -6.40 -0.18 -16.93
CA TYR A 248 -5.37 0.82 -16.65
C TYR A 248 -5.68 2.20 -17.23
N ALA A 249 -5.98 2.31 -18.53
CA ALA A 249 -6.15 3.59 -19.19
C ALA A 249 -7.20 4.50 -18.55
N THR A 250 -8.37 3.96 -18.20
CA THR A 250 -9.47 4.74 -17.59
C THR A 250 -9.10 5.27 -16.21
N TYR A 251 -8.59 4.40 -15.34
CA TYR A 251 -8.24 4.79 -13.98
C TYR A 251 -7.01 5.70 -13.93
N PHE A 252 -6.04 5.46 -14.81
CA PHE A 252 -4.88 6.33 -14.97
C PHE A 252 -5.31 7.76 -15.34
N SER A 253 -6.19 7.92 -16.36
CA SER A 253 -6.68 9.23 -16.78
C SER A 253 -7.42 9.99 -15.67
N ILE A 254 -8.19 9.28 -14.83
CA ILE A 254 -8.86 9.89 -13.66
C ILE A 254 -7.82 10.40 -12.65
N LEU A 255 -6.81 9.59 -12.31
CA LEU A 255 -5.74 10.00 -11.40
C LEU A 255 -4.92 11.17 -11.95
N GLN A 256 -4.66 11.16 -13.26
CA GLN A 256 -3.99 12.27 -13.95
C GLN A 256 -4.82 13.55 -13.88
N ALA A 257 -6.14 13.48 -14.13
CA ALA A 257 -7.03 14.65 -14.00
C ALA A 257 -6.99 15.22 -12.56
N ILE A 258 -7.09 14.35 -11.54
CA ILE A 258 -7.00 14.79 -10.15
C ILE A 258 -5.64 15.45 -9.86
N SER A 259 -4.54 14.92 -10.38
CA SER A 259 -3.20 15.48 -10.20
C SER A 259 -3.03 16.86 -10.86
N LEU A 260 -3.81 17.15 -11.89
CA LEU A 260 -3.86 18.45 -12.60
C LEU A 260 -4.81 19.46 -11.91
N GLY A 261 -5.46 19.09 -10.80
CA GLY A 261 -6.34 19.98 -10.04
C GLY A 261 -7.84 19.82 -10.33
N TYR A 262 -8.24 18.95 -11.27
CA TYR A 262 -9.64 18.61 -11.47
C TYR A 262 -10.08 17.67 -10.34
N ASN A 263 -10.61 18.26 -9.25
CA ASN A 263 -10.81 17.52 -8.00
C ASN A 263 -12.27 17.29 -7.61
N THR A 264 -13.23 17.77 -8.42
CA THR A 264 -14.65 17.43 -8.25
C THR A 264 -15.09 16.42 -9.30
N GLN A 265 -16.13 15.61 -9.02
CA GLN A 265 -16.63 14.66 -10.01
C GLN A 265 -16.97 15.36 -11.34
N ALA A 266 -17.66 16.48 -11.29
CA ALA A 266 -18.05 17.22 -12.48
C ALA A 266 -16.83 17.71 -13.28
N SER A 267 -15.81 18.28 -12.63
CA SER A 267 -14.61 18.75 -13.32
C SER A 267 -13.77 17.61 -13.90
N ILE A 268 -13.71 16.44 -13.24
CA ILE A 268 -13.04 15.25 -13.77
C ILE A 268 -13.78 14.70 -15.00
N GLU A 269 -15.12 14.60 -14.91
CA GLU A 269 -15.96 14.13 -16.01
C GLU A 269 -15.86 15.05 -17.22
N ASP A 270 -15.91 16.37 -17.01
CA ASP A 270 -15.76 17.38 -18.07
C ASP A 270 -14.38 17.28 -18.75
N TYR A 271 -13.30 17.24 -17.98
CA TYR A 271 -11.94 17.08 -18.51
C TYR A 271 -11.77 15.80 -19.35
N LEU A 272 -12.47 14.72 -18.99
CA LEU A 272 -12.39 13.41 -19.67
C LEU A 272 -13.48 13.21 -20.73
N GLY A 273 -14.13 14.27 -21.22
CA GLY A 273 -15.05 14.25 -22.35
C GLY A 273 -16.51 13.98 -21.96
N GLY A 274 -16.94 14.34 -20.75
CA GLY A 274 -18.33 14.41 -20.30
C GLY A 274 -18.97 13.06 -19.99
N LYS A 275 -18.22 11.97 -19.90
CA LYS A 275 -18.75 10.64 -19.53
C LYS A 275 -18.88 10.53 -18.01
N SER A 276 -20.00 9.94 -17.54
CA SER A 276 -20.17 9.68 -16.12
C SER A 276 -19.13 8.68 -15.58
N LEU A 277 -18.42 9.10 -14.52
CA LEU A 277 -17.32 8.34 -13.88
C LEU A 277 -17.59 7.96 -12.43
N GLY A 278 -18.80 8.20 -11.90
CA GLY A 278 -19.11 7.92 -10.51
C GLY A 278 -18.78 6.51 -10.03
N GLY A 279 -19.03 5.50 -10.87
CA GLY A 279 -18.68 4.11 -10.57
C GLY A 279 -17.16 3.85 -10.55
N GLN A 280 -16.39 4.54 -11.37
CA GLN A 280 -14.93 4.45 -11.40
C GLN A 280 -14.31 5.16 -10.20
N LEU A 281 -14.81 6.34 -9.84
CA LEU A 281 -14.38 7.08 -8.65
C LEU A 281 -14.65 6.29 -7.38
N LEU A 282 -15.83 5.67 -7.27
CA LEU A 282 -16.16 4.79 -6.14
C LEU A 282 -15.18 3.61 -6.04
N LYS A 283 -14.82 2.98 -7.16
CA LYS A 283 -13.83 1.90 -7.15
C LYS A 283 -12.44 2.37 -6.80
N LEU A 284 -12.01 3.54 -7.29
CA LEU A 284 -10.72 4.13 -6.91
C LEU A 284 -10.62 4.40 -5.41
N GLU A 285 -11.74 4.79 -4.78
CA GLU A 285 -11.84 5.02 -3.34
C GLU A 285 -11.93 3.68 -2.56
N ASP A 286 -12.99 2.90 -2.78
CA ASP A 286 -13.33 1.77 -1.92
C ASP A 286 -12.53 0.49 -2.22
N THR A 287 -12.20 0.26 -3.51
CA THR A 287 -11.57 -1.00 -3.94
C THR A 287 -10.06 -0.85 -4.07
N TYR A 288 -9.60 0.24 -4.70
CA TYR A 288 -8.18 0.46 -4.95
C TYR A 288 -7.48 1.26 -3.85
N ASP A 289 -8.23 1.96 -3.00
CA ASP A 289 -7.70 2.83 -1.93
C ASP A 289 -6.67 3.86 -2.45
N LEU A 290 -6.88 4.36 -3.70
CA LEU A 290 -5.97 5.26 -4.40
C LEU A 290 -6.39 6.71 -4.35
N ILE A 291 -7.68 6.97 -4.13
CA ILE A 291 -8.21 8.31 -3.90
C ILE A 291 -9.03 8.33 -2.61
N ARG A 292 -9.20 9.51 -2.07
CA ARG A 292 -10.10 9.77 -0.96
C ARG A 292 -11.02 10.95 -1.27
N LYS A 293 -12.23 10.89 -0.73
CA LYS A 293 -13.13 12.05 -0.68
C LYS A 293 -12.78 12.93 0.49
N VAL A 294 -12.52 14.20 0.23
CA VAL A 294 -12.29 15.21 1.24
C VAL A 294 -13.53 16.11 1.31
N ARG A 295 -14.00 16.35 2.51
CA ARG A 295 -15.11 17.28 2.82
C ARG A 295 -14.64 18.27 3.87
N PRO A 296 -15.25 19.47 3.91
CA PRO A 296 -15.03 20.36 5.06
C PRO A 296 -15.34 19.59 6.35
N ILE A 297 -14.50 19.76 7.38
CA ILE A 297 -14.79 19.20 8.70
C ILE A 297 -16.18 19.68 9.14
N TRP A 298 -16.97 18.82 9.77
CA TRP A 298 -18.38 19.05 10.15
C TRP A 298 -19.38 19.19 8.98
N ALA A 299 -18.98 19.00 7.74
CA ALA A 299 -19.93 18.95 6.64
C ALA A 299 -20.94 17.81 6.85
N LYS A 300 -22.20 18.06 6.54
CA LYS A 300 -23.23 17.01 6.64
C LYS A 300 -22.86 15.83 5.72
N PRO A 301 -23.14 14.58 6.12
CA PRO A 301 -22.73 13.38 5.35
C PRO A 301 -23.20 13.37 3.88
N LYS A 302 -24.30 14.07 3.57
CA LYS A 302 -24.88 14.17 2.20
C LYS A 302 -24.46 15.42 1.44
N THR A 303 -23.51 16.21 1.96
CA THR A 303 -23.03 17.42 1.28
C THR A 303 -22.39 17.04 -0.06
N GLN A 304 -22.81 17.71 -1.14
CA GLN A 304 -22.26 17.50 -2.50
C GLN A 304 -20.89 18.15 -2.70
N THR A 305 -20.46 19.00 -1.79
CA THR A 305 -19.15 19.67 -1.83
C THR A 305 -18.06 18.68 -1.44
N VAL A 306 -17.66 17.88 -2.39
CA VAL A 306 -16.64 16.83 -2.23
C VAL A 306 -15.50 17.10 -3.18
N ARG A 307 -14.27 17.07 -2.67
CA ARG A 307 -13.03 17.07 -3.46
C ARG A 307 -12.43 15.66 -3.44
N TYR A 308 -11.91 15.23 -4.58
CA TYR A 308 -11.16 13.98 -4.67
C TYR A 308 -9.67 14.27 -4.65
N GLU A 309 -8.93 13.48 -3.89
CA GLU A 309 -7.49 13.58 -3.79
C GLU A 309 -6.83 12.21 -3.95
N ILE A 310 -5.66 12.17 -4.56
CA ILE A 310 -4.83 10.97 -4.55
C ILE A 310 -4.38 10.70 -3.11
N SER A 311 -4.66 9.50 -2.58
CA SER A 311 -4.34 9.13 -1.20
C SER A 311 -2.83 8.93 -1.00
N ASP A 312 -2.17 8.35 -1.99
CA ASP A 312 -0.77 7.96 -1.97
C ASP A 312 0.15 9.16 -2.29
N ILE A 313 0.99 9.53 -1.33
CA ILE A 313 1.92 10.67 -1.47
C ILE A 313 2.95 10.42 -2.58
N PHE A 314 3.49 9.18 -2.68
CA PHE A 314 4.42 8.84 -3.76
C PHE A 314 3.78 8.99 -5.13
N LEU A 315 2.53 8.55 -5.32
CA LEU A 315 1.83 8.73 -6.60
C LEU A 315 1.54 10.21 -6.90
N ARG A 316 1.24 11.04 -5.91
CA ARG A 316 1.10 12.49 -6.11
C ARG A 316 2.39 13.10 -6.66
N PHE A 317 3.52 12.78 -6.00
CA PHE A 317 4.84 13.16 -6.46
C PHE A 317 5.09 12.67 -7.90
N TRP A 318 4.81 11.39 -8.17
CA TRP A 318 5.05 10.76 -9.45
C TRP A 318 4.25 11.40 -10.59
N PHE A 319 2.95 11.67 -10.41
CA PHE A 319 2.14 12.37 -11.40
C PHE A 319 2.62 13.81 -11.63
N ARG A 320 3.00 14.54 -10.58
CA ARG A 320 3.41 15.93 -10.70
C ARG A 320 4.72 16.10 -11.47
N TYR A 321 5.70 15.26 -11.19
CA TYR A 321 7.03 15.45 -11.75
C TYR A 321 7.40 14.44 -12.83
N VAL A 322 7.05 13.19 -12.67
CA VAL A 322 7.45 12.14 -13.62
C VAL A 322 6.49 12.07 -14.79
N GLU A 323 5.22 11.83 -14.54
CA GLU A 323 4.22 11.68 -15.63
C GLU A 323 4.05 12.96 -16.42
N LYS A 324 3.94 14.10 -15.76
CA LYS A 324 3.81 15.41 -16.43
C LYS A 324 4.99 15.74 -17.35
N ASN A 325 6.19 15.25 -17.05
CA ASN A 325 7.43 15.50 -17.78
C ASN A 325 7.93 14.28 -18.57
N GLN A 326 7.05 13.34 -18.90
CA GLN A 326 7.40 12.10 -19.60
C GLN A 326 8.25 12.33 -20.86
N ARG A 327 7.96 13.38 -21.64
CA ARG A 327 8.73 13.71 -22.85
C ARG A 327 10.19 14.05 -22.56
N LEU A 328 10.49 14.76 -21.46
CA LEU A 328 11.86 15.06 -21.07
C LEU A 328 12.62 13.78 -20.67
N ILE A 329 11.93 12.87 -20.00
CA ILE A 329 12.47 11.58 -19.56
C ILE A 329 12.78 10.70 -20.79
N GLU A 330 11.87 10.61 -21.76
CA GLU A 330 12.03 9.82 -22.97
C GLU A 330 13.22 10.25 -23.83
N ILE A 331 13.55 11.54 -23.84
CA ILE A 331 14.72 12.07 -24.57
C ILE A 331 15.96 12.23 -23.70
N GLY A 332 15.96 11.69 -22.46
CA GLY A 332 17.11 11.71 -21.56
C GLY A 332 17.45 13.06 -20.94
N GLN A 333 16.53 14.05 -20.97
CA GLN A 333 16.75 15.40 -20.43
C GLN A 333 16.56 15.48 -18.91
N TYR A 334 17.24 14.62 -18.17
CA TYR A 334 17.23 14.57 -16.69
C TYR A 334 17.71 15.87 -16.02
N PRO A 335 18.69 16.62 -16.57
CA PRO A 335 19.05 17.93 -16.01
C PRO A 335 17.90 18.95 -16.08
N ALA A 336 17.08 18.93 -17.12
CA ALA A 336 15.90 19.79 -17.22
C ALA A 336 14.82 19.38 -16.22
N LEU A 337 14.56 18.08 -16.08
CA LEU A 337 13.65 17.55 -15.05
C LEU A 337 14.10 17.98 -13.65
N ARG A 338 15.42 17.89 -13.36
CA ARG A 338 15.98 18.30 -12.06
C ARG A 338 15.69 19.77 -11.76
N ARG A 339 15.91 20.68 -12.70
CA ARG A 339 15.61 22.11 -12.55
C ARG A 339 14.13 22.35 -12.26
N ILE A 340 13.23 21.69 -13.03
CA ILE A 340 11.78 21.79 -12.80
C ILE A 340 11.42 21.36 -11.36
N MET A 341 12.04 20.29 -10.86
CA MET A 341 11.79 19.83 -9.48
C MET A 341 12.35 20.80 -8.45
N GLU A 342 13.55 21.32 -8.64
CA GLU A 342 14.18 22.28 -7.73
C GLU A 342 13.37 23.58 -7.66
N ASP A 343 12.93 24.12 -8.80
CA ASP A 343 12.17 25.37 -8.89
C ASP A 343 10.74 25.25 -8.31
N ASP A 344 10.10 24.08 -8.42
CA ASP A 344 8.70 23.87 -8.01
C ASP A 344 8.57 23.25 -6.59
N TYR A 345 9.65 22.71 -6.04
CA TYR A 345 9.61 21.91 -4.80
C TYR A 345 9.03 22.69 -3.62
N GLU A 346 9.41 23.94 -3.41
CA GLU A 346 8.93 24.76 -2.30
C GLU A 346 7.38 24.89 -2.34
N THR A 347 6.84 25.18 -3.51
CA THR A 347 5.37 25.25 -3.71
C THR A 347 4.69 23.91 -3.47
N TYR A 348 5.24 22.84 -4.02
CA TYR A 348 4.64 21.50 -3.89
C TYR A 348 4.74 20.94 -2.47
N SER A 349 5.86 21.16 -1.79
CA SER A 349 6.06 20.66 -0.43
C SER A 349 5.13 21.31 0.59
N GLY A 350 4.62 22.53 0.31
CA GLY A 350 3.58 23.16 1.11
C GLY A 350 2.29 22.32 1.22
N ASP A 351 1.79 21.82 0.09
CA ASP A 351 0.62 20.91 0.07
C ASP A 351 0.89 19.60 0.81
N VAL A 352 2.14 19.10 0.74
CA VAL A 352 2.54 17.86 1.42
C VAL A 352 2.73 18.10 2.91
N LEU A 353 3.18 19.28 3.31
CA LEU A 353 3.37 19.68 4.71
C LEU A 353 2.04 19.63 5.48
N GLU A 354 0.96 20.13 4.87
CA GLU A 354 -0.39 20.02 5.44
C GLU A 354 -0.75 18.56 5.76
N ARG A 355 -0.50 17.67 4.80
CA ARG A 355 -0.77 16.23 4.98
C ARG A 355 0.14 15.58 6.02
N TYR A 356 1.39 15.99 6.08
CA TYR A 356 2.35 15.54 7.09
C TYR A 356 1.87 15.91 8.50
N PHE A 357 1.42 17.13 8.69
CA PHE A 357 0.88 17.57 9.98
C PHE A 357 -0.44 16.90 10.33
N LYS A 358 -1.38 16.73 9.37
CA LYS A 358 -2.61 15.96 9.60
C LYS A 358 -2.29 14.53 10.04
N LEU A 359 -1.33 13.86 9.39
CA LEU A 359 -0.89 12.53 9.79
C LEU A 359 -0.29 12.52 11.20
N LYS A 360 0.57 13.49 11.51
CA LYS A 360 1.18 13.63 12.85
C LYS A 360 0.12 13.85 13.94
N LEU A 361 -0.91 14.62 13.67
CA LEU A 361 -2.03 14.81 14.61
C LEU A 361 -2.84 13.52 14.80
N VAL A 362 -3.09 12.76 13.73
CA VAL A 362 -3.71 11.43 13.83
C VAL A 362 -2.87 10.48 14.69
N GLU A 363 -1.56 10.46 14.49
CA GLU A 363 -0.61 9.62 15.22
C GLU A 363 -0.53 9.96 16.72
N SER A 364 -0.82 11.20 17.12
CA SER A 364 -0.82 11.63 18.52
C SER A 364 -1.95 10.99 19.34
N MET A 365 -3.01 10.51 18.70
CA MET A 365 -4.22 9.97 19.34
C MET A 365 -4.93 10.96 20.31
N GLU A 366 -4.67 12.25 20.19
CA GLU A 366 -5.26 13.30 21.06
C GLU A 366 -6.58 13.85 20.50
N TYR A 367 -6.81 13.68 19.20
CA TYR A 367 -7.90 14.30 18.48
C TYR A 367 -8.90 13.24 17.99
N ARG A 368 -10.19 13.58 18.10
CA ARG A 368 -11.29 12.72 17.61
C ARG A 368 -11.67 13.00 16.17
N ASP A 369 -11.37 14.22 15.66
CA ASP A 369 -11.66 14.64 14.31
C ASP A 369 -10.58 15.60 13.81
N ILE A 370 -10.09 15.39 12.60
CA ILE A 370 -9.01 16.16 11.97
C ILE A 370 -9.37 16.34 10.49
N GLY A 371 -9.42 17.57 10.02
CA GLY A 371 -9.74 17.86 8.61
C GLY A 371 -9.36 19.25 8.20
N GLY A 372 -9.68 19.64 6.97
CA GLY A 372 -9.70 21.01 6.51
C GLY A 372 -11.11 21.59 6.61
N TRP A 373 -11.22 22.88 6.62
CA TRP A 373 -12.49 23.55 6.52
C TRP A 373 -12.43 24.59 5.39
N TRP A 374 -13.47 24.66 4.60
CA TRP A 374 -13.65 25.72 3.60
C TRP A 374 -15.12 26.11 3.48
N ASP A 375 -15.37 27.37 3.14
CA ASP A 375 -16.71 27.83 2.87
C ASP A 375 -17.14 27.40 1.46
N PRO A 376 -18.13 26.49 1.31
CA PRO A 376 -18.58 26.03 0.00
C PRO A 376 -19.16 27.12 -0.91
N LYS A 377 -19.67 28.19 -0.32
CA LYS A 377 -20.32 29.28 -1.05
C LYS A 377 -19.36 30.42 -1.41
N GLY A 378 -18.29 30.56 -0.62
CA GLY A 378 -17.41 31.72 -0.71
C GLY A 378 -18.12 33.04 -0.35
N TYR A 379 -17.40 34.11 -0.49
CA TYR A 379 -17.94 35.48 -0.35
C TYR A 379 -17.34 36.38 -1.42
N THR A 380 -18.03 37.47 -1.73
CA THR A 380 -17.50 38.47 -2.65
C THR A 380 -16.93 39.59 -1.81
N ASP A 381 -15.66 39.94 -2.02
CA ASP A 381 -14.98 41.01 -1.31
C ASP A 381 -15.51 42.40 -1.77
N LYS A 382 -15.01 43.46 -1.14
CA LYS A 382 -15.41 44.83 -1.45
C LYS A 382 -15.02 45.29 -2.86
N GLU A 383 -14.10 44.57 -3.49
CA GLU A 383 -13.58 44.87 -4.84
C GLU A 383 -14.29 44.03 -5.91
N GLY A 384 -15.25 43.18 -5.52
CA GLY A 384 -16.06 42.37 -6.42
C GLY A 384 -15.42 41.02 -6.77
N HIS A 385 -14.29 40.62 -6.13
CA HIS A 385 -13.65 39.33 -6.34
C HIS A 385 -14.32 38.25 -5.47
N HIS A 386 -14.65 37.14 -6.07
CA HIS A 386 -15.15 35.98 -5.33
C HIS A 386 -13.99 35.28 -4.60
N GLN A 387 -14.09 35.24 -3.28
CA GLN A 387 -13.09 34.60 -2.42
C GLN A 387 -13.71 33.46 -1.62
N GLN A 388 -12.91 32.46 -1.28
CA GLN A 388 -13.30 31.33 -0.45
C GLN A 388 -12.40 31.29 0.78
N ALA A 389 -13.01 31.37 1.97
CA ALA A 389 -12.28 31.17 3.21
C ALA A 389 -11.94 29.69 3.37
N GLU A 390 -10.69 29.38 3.69
CA GLU A 390 -10.19 28.01 3.87
C GLU A 390 -9.26 27.97 5.09
N LEU A 391 -9.36 26.88 5.86
CA LEU A 391 -8.46 26.51 6.96
C LEU A 391 -7.91 25.13 6.63
N ASP A 392 -6.60 25.03 6.48
CA ASP A 392 -5.94 23.79 6.04
C ASP A 392 -6.07 22.67 7.07
N ILE A 393 -5.93 23.02 8.35
CA ILE A 393 -5.99 22.05 9.45
C ILE A 393 -6.90 22.58 10.54
N VAL A 394 -7.89 21.78 10.88
CA VAL A 394 -8.78 21.96 12.03
C VAL A 394 -8.83 20.63 12.78
N ALA A 395 -8.58 20.66 14.08
CA ALA A 395 -8.54 19.45 14.89
C ALA A 395 -9.38 19.62 16.17
N LEU A 396 -10.19 18.63 16.51
CA LEU A 396 -11.05 18.64 17.69
C LEU A 396 -10.53 17.66 18.73
N ARG A 397 -10.13 18.15 19.89
CA ARG A 397 -9.58 17.33 20.99
C ARG A 397 -10.60 16.35 21.57
N LEU A 398 -10.11 15.19 22.00
CA LEU A 398 -10.93 14.12 22.58
C LEU A 398 -11.55 14.51 23.93
N LYS A 399 -10.88 15.35 24.72
CA LYS A 399 -11.26 15.61 26.13
C LYS A 399 -11.96 16.94 26.39
N GLU A 400 -11.89 17.92 25.51
CA GLU A 400 -12.27 19.29 25.87
C GLU A 400 -13.25 19.97 24.90
N ASN A 401 -13.75 19.36 23.87
CA ASN A 401 -14.52 20.03 22.81
C ASN A 401 -13.87 21.37 22.33
N VAL A 402 -12.55 21.47 22.49
CA VAL A 402 -11.75 22.63 22.09
C VAL A 402 -11.31 22.42 20.66
N LEU A 403 -11.44 23.46 19.86
CA LEU A 403 -10.92 23.58 18.51
C LEU A 403 -9.46 24.04 18.57
N ASP A 404 -8.58 23.30 17.96
CA ASP A 404 -7.19 23.69 17.71
C ASP A 404 -6.98 23.98 16.21
#